data_f1f0dcc6b0aeb3603db8eea9dabf0ac6
#
_entry.id   f1f0dcc6b0aeb3603db8eea9dabf0ac6
#
_cell.length_a   1.000
_cell.length_b   1.000
_cell.length_c   1.000
_cell.angle_alpha   90.00
_cell.angle_beta   90.00
_cell.angle_gamma   90.00
#
_symmetry.space_group_name_H-M   'P 1'
#
loop_
_entity.id
_entity.type
_entity.pdbx_description
1 polymer ?
#
loop_
_entity_poly.entity_id
_entity_poly.type
_entity_poly.pdbx_seq_one_letter_code
_entity_poly.pdbx_strand_id
1 'polypeptide(L)'
;MEARIGHPAPPLAIGEWLQGQPTQLADLAGRVVLVAVFQVNCPGCFLYCLPRAEDLHWRYQDHGLTVLGLTTAFEDFDKNTVGNLRLLLESGRVIGETEKLLKQHALLKGERLPYSLSFPVAMDRLAPQTLDNLEAEIDAFVGEQLPDFETRPPAARQAIRARLRAYFAQRPFRPETFERYRLQGTPSYLLIDRAGILRASRFGAYDELEADLTGLL
;
A
#
# COMPACT_ATOMS: atom_id res chain seq x y z
N MET A 1 -6.81 15.68 -3.10
CA MET A 1 -7.96 15.27 -2.24
C MET A 1 -7.50 14.06 -1.45
N GLU A 2 -7.59 14.16 -0.11
CA GLU A 2 -7.21 13.07 0.80
C GLU A 2 -8.35 12.09 1.02
N ALA A 3 -8.00 10.82 1.26
CA ALA A 3 -8.97 9.77 1.53
C ALA A 3 -9.57 9.92 2.94
N ARG A 4 -10.89 9.68 3.05
CA ARG A 4 -11.63 9.65 4.31
C ARG A 4 -12.66 8.53 4.28
N ILE A 5 -12.73 7.74 5.34
CA ILE A 5 -13.77 6.71 5.47
C ILE A 5 -15.16 7.35 5.43
N GLY A 6 -16.08 6.72 4.71
CA GLY A 6 -17.44 7.23 4.49
C GLY A 6 -17.56 8.25 3.35
N HIS A 7 -16.49 8.59 2.66
CA HIS A 7 -16.47 9.52 1.53
C HIS A 7 -16.03 8.81 0.24
N PRO A 8 -16.26 9.40 -0.95
CA PRO A 8 -15.77 8.87 -2.20
C PRO A 8 -14.26 8.60 -2.15
N ALA A 9 -13.86 7.39 -2.53
CA ALA A 9 -12.46 7.01 -2.58
C ALA A 9 -11.74 7.84 -3.65
N PRO A 10 -10.66 8.57 -3.32
CA PRO A 10 -9.91 9.30 -4.33
C PRO A 10 -9.22 8.33 -5.31
N PRO A 11 -8.94 8.75 -6.55
CA PRO A 11 -8.27 7.91 -7.53
C PRO A 11 -6.92 7.40 -7.00
N LEU A 12 -6.59 6.13 -7.33
CA LEU A 12 -5.25 5.61 -7.11
C LEU A 12 -4.28 6.32 -8.07
N ALA A 13 -3.15 6.75 -7.56
CA ALA A 13 -2.08 7.33 -8.38
C ALA A 13 -1.19 6.19 -8.88
N ILE A 14 -1.49 5.68 -10.05
CA ILE A 14 -0.76 4.56 -10.65
C ILE A 14 0.42 5.09 -11.48
N GLY A 15 1.61 4.52 -11.25
CA GLY A 15 2.78 4.74 -12.08
C GLY A 15 2.81 3.81 -13.29
N GLU A 16 2.68 2.50 -13.06
CA GLU A 16 2.70 1.49 -14.10
C GLU A 16 1.82 0.30 -13.69
N TRP A 17 1.04 -0.25 -14.64
CA TRP A 17 0.39 -1.56 -14.50
C TRP A 17 1.34 -2.65 -14.99
N LEU A 18 1.62 -3.64 -14.14
CA LEU A 18 2.52 -4.73 -14.48
C LEU A 18 1.79 -6.04 -14.77
N GLN A 19 0.55 -6.16 -14.28
CA GLN A 19 -0.31 -7.31 -14.52
C GLN A 19 -1.77 -6.86 -14.66
N GLY A 20 -2.51 -7.51 -15.56
CA GLY A 20 -3.90 -7.20 -15.86
C GLY A 20 -4.08 -5.96 -16.73
N GLN A 21 -5.32 -5.54 -16.89
CA GLN A 21 -5.65 -4.35 -17.68
C GLN A 21 -5.60 -3.09 -16.80
N PRO A 22 -5.09 -1.97 -17.34
CA PRO A 22 -5.19 -0.67 -16.66
C PRO A 22 -6.63 -0.37 -16.26
N THR A 23 -6.85 -0.08 -14.99
CA THR A 23 -8.20 0.11 -14.42
C THR A 23 -8.17 1.27 -13.43
N GLN A 24 -9.19 2.10 -13.45
CA GLN A 24 -9.38 3.14 -12.44
C GLN A 24 -10.56 2.79 -11.52
N LEU A 25 -10.57 3.33 -10.31
CA LEU A 25 -11.68 3.07 -9.38
C LEU A 25 -13.05 3.48 -9.95
N ALA A 26 -13.09 4.53 -10.78
CA ALA A 26 -14.30 4.97 -11.45
C ALA A 26 -14.87 3.93 -12.43
N ASP A 27 -14.01 3.12 -13.05
CA ASP A 27 -14.41 2.06 -14.00
C ASP A 27 -15.01 0.84 -13.29
N LEU A 28 -14.85 0.77 -11.97
CA LEU A 28 -15.31 -0.32 -11.11
C LEU A 28 -16.62 0.01 -10.35
N ALA A 29 -17.32 1.05 -10.77
CA ALA A 29 -18.62 1.39 -10.19
C ALA A 29 -19.58 0.18 -10.26
N GLY A 30 -20.31 -0.08 -9.17
CA GLY A 30 -21.16 -1.27 -9.03
C GLY A 30 -20.45 -2.53 -8.51
N ARG A 31 -19.15 -2.50 -8.33
CA ARG A 31 -18.37 -3.59 -7.73
C ARG A 31 -17.81 -3.18 -6.37
N VAL A 32 -17.65 -4.15 -5.49
CA VAL A 32 -16.84 -3.98 -4.27
C VAL A 32 -15.37 -4.08 -4.67
N VAL A 33 -14.54 -3.15 -4.22
CA VAL A 33 -13.11 -3.14 -4.55
C VAL A 33 -12.28 -3.33 -3.29
N LEU A 34 -11.40 -4.32 -3.32
CA LEU A 34 -10.35 -4.54 -2.32
C LEU A 34 -9.00 -4.15 -2.95
N VAL A 35 -8.34 -3.13 -2.41
CA VAL A 35 -6.96 -2.81 -2.77
C VAL A 35 -6.02 -3.38 -1.71
N ALA A 36 -5.22 -4.36 -2.10
CA ALA A 36 -4.14 -4.93 -1.28
C ALA A 36 -2.86 -4.13 -1.53
N VAL A 37 -2.47 -3.29 -0.57
CA VAL A 37 -1.26 -2.44 -0.67
C VAL A 37 -0.09 -3.16 -0.02
N PHE A 38 0.98 -3.35 -0.77
CA PHE A 38 2.12 -4.15 -0.34
C PHE A 38 3.46 -3.58 -0.84
N GLN A 39 4.57 -4.10 -0.30
CA GLN A 39 5.92 -3.92 -0.83
C GLN A 39 6.53 -5.28 -1.14
N VAL A 40 7.41 -5.36 -2.15
CA VAL A 40 8.09 -6.63 -2.49
C VAL A 40 9.08 -7.05 -1.40
N ASN A 41 9.62 -6.09 -0.63
CA ASN A 41 10.48 -6.34 0.53
C ASN A 41 9.70 -6.22 1.85
N CYS A 42 8.54 -6.85 1.94
CA CYS A 42 7.68 -6.83 3.14
C CYS A 42 7.22 -8.25 3.48
N PRO A 43 7.90 -8.96 4.41
CA PRO A 43 7.56 -10.34 4.78
C PRO A 43 6.09 -10.53 5.17
N GLY A 44 5.52 -9.62 5.97
CA GLY A 44 4.13 -9.67 6.40
C GLY A 44 3.13 -9.61 5.24
N CYS A 45 3.50 -8.92 4.16
CA CYS A 45 2.69 -8.86 2.95
C CYS A 45 2.51 -10.24 2.32
N PHE A 46 3.56 -11.05 2.31
CA PHE A 46 3.56 -12.39 1.71
C PHE A 46 3.06 -13.48 2.64
N LEU A 47 3.11 -13.26 3.95
CA LEU A 47 2.57 -14.20 4.94
C LEU A 47 1.05 -14.07 5.08
N TYR A 48 0.51 -12.86 4.99
CA TYR A 48 -0.88 -12.60 5.37
C TYR A 48 -1.68 -11.94 4.25
N CYS A 49 -1.19 -10.83 3.69
CA CYS A 49 -1.98 -9.99 2.80
C CYS A 49 -2.25 -10.64 1.44
N LEU A 50 -1.19 -10.98 0.73
CA LEU A 50 -1.29 -11.49 -0.64
C LEU A 50 -1.99 -12.85 -0.72
N PRO A 51 -1.69 -13.85 0.15
CA PRO A 51 -2.44 -15.11 0.16
C PRO A 51 -3.93 -14.91 0.43
N ARG A 52 -4.27 -14.00 1.36
CA ARG A 52 -5.67 -13.70 1.67
C ARG A 52 -6.37 -12.96 0.53
N ALA A 53 -5.70 -11.99 -0.08
CA ALA A 53 -6.24 -11.28 -1.24
C ALA A 53 -6.50 -12.23 -2.42
N GLU A 54 -5.60 -13.19 -2.65
CA GLU A 54 -5.74 -14.22 -3.68
C GLU A 54 -6.93 -15.15 -3.39
N ASP A 55 -7.07 -15.64 -2.15
CA ASP A 55 -8.22 -16.45 -1.74
C ASP A 55 -9.54 -15.71 -1.93
N LEU A 56 -9.62 -14.46 -1.47
CA LEU A 56 -10.83 -13.63 -1.62
C LEU A 56 -11.13 -13.33 -3.09
N HIS A 57 -10.11 -13.10 -3.93
CA HIS A 57 -10.27 -12.92 -5.36
C HIS A 57 -10.98 -14.14 -5.99
N TRP A 58 -10.46 -15.35 -5.78
CA TRP A 58 -11.03 -16.55 -6.35
C TRP A 58 -12.44 -16.86 -5.85
N ARG A 59 -12.73 -16.60 -4.60
CA ARG A 59 -14.04 -16.90 -4.00
C ARG A 59 -15.12 -15.90 -4.38
N TYR A 60 -14.77 -14.63 -4.63
CA TYR A 60 -15.78 -13.57 -4.74
C TYR A 60 -15.74 -12.78 -6.04
N GLN A 61 -14.81 -13.02 -6.98
CA GLN A 61 -14.75 -12.29 -8.25
C GLN A 61 -16.07 -12.36 -9.05
N ASP A 62 -16.71 -13.52 -9.06
CA ASP A 62 -18.00 -13.75 -9.74
C ASP A 62 -19.20 -13.23 -8.93
N HIS A 63 -18.98 -12.84 -7.67
CA HIS A 63 -19.97 -12.25 -6.79
C HIS A 63 -19.90 -10.73 -6.67
N GLY A 64 -19.10 -10.09 -7.53
CA GLY A 64 -19.02 -8.64 -7.59
C GLY A 64 -17.82 -8.02 -6.88
N LEU A 65 -16.85 -8.82 -6.42
CA LEU A 65 -15.56 -8.34 -5.93
C LEU A 65 -14.60 -8.06 -7.09
N THR A 66 -13.84 -6.99 -6.97
CA THR A 66 -12.58 -6.78 -7.71
C THR A 66 -11.44 -6.61 -6.72
N VAL A 67 -10.39 -7.40 -6.87
CA VAL A 67 -9.15 -7.23 -6.10
C VAL A 67 -8.12 -6.53 -6.98
N LEU A 68 -7.44 -5.55 -6.42
CA LEU A 68 -6.30 -4.86 -7.04
C LEU A 68 -5.10 -4.97 -6.10
N GLY A 69 -3.94 -5.33 -6.62
CA GLY A 69 -2.67 -5.23 -5.94
C GLY A 69 -2.01 -3.88 -6.23
N LEU A 70 -1.64 -3.14 -5.20
CA LEU A 70 -0.88 -1.91 -5.34
C LEU A 70 0.44 -2.04 -4.60
N THR A 71 1.53 -2.16 -5.35
CA THR A 71 2.87 -2.12 -4.77
C THR A 71 3.30 -0.68 -4.57
N THR A 72 3.86 -0.38 -3.42
CA THR A 72 4.37 0.97 -3.08
C THR A 72 5.83 0.92 -2.64
N ALA A 73 6.46 2.08 -2.46
CA ALA A 73 7.80 2.19 -1.89
C ALA A 73 7.90 3.48 -1.05
N PHE A 74 7.86 3.33 0.27
CA PHE A 74 8.09 4.41 1.23
C PHE A 74 9.40 4.21 2.02
N GLU A 75 10.00 3.04 1.87
CA GLU A 75 11.30 2.62 2.42
C GLU A 75 11.96 1.59 1.51
N ASP A 76 13.21 1.19 1.76
CA ASP A 76 13.95 0.18 0.97
C ASP A 76 13.80 0.40 -0.56
N PHE A 77 14.02 1.63 -0.99
CA PHE A 77 13.81 2.07 -2.39
C PHE A 77 14.66 1.31 -3.40
N ASP A 78 15.77 0.72 -2.96
CA ASP A 78 16.63 -0.16 -3.75
C ASP A 78 16.02 -1.54 -4.00
N LYS A 79 15.08 -1.97 -3.14
CA LYS A 79 14.40 -3.26 -3.21
C LYS A 79 12.96 -3.16 -3.71
N ASN A 80 12.22 -2.14 -3.28
CA ASN A 80 10.83 -1.91 -3.67
C ASN A 80 10.74 -1.21 -5.03
N THR A 81 11.21 -1.90 -6.07
CA THR A 81 11.33 -1.39 -7.45
C THR A 81 10.38 -2.09 -8.42
N VAL A 82 10.07 -1.43 -9.54
CA VAL A 82 9.33 -2.03 -10.66
C VAL A 82 10.01 -3.30 -11.15
N GLY A 83 11.35 -3.33 -11.21
CA GLY A 83 12.11 -4.51 -11.65
C GLY A 83 11.90 -5.73 -10.74
N ASN A 84 11.92 -5.53 -9.42
CA ASN A 84 11.68 -6.60 -8.46
C ASN A 84 10.20 -7.02 -8.41
N LEU A 85 9.26 -6.09 -8.63
CA LEU A 85 7.86 -6.44 -8.79
C LEU A 85 7.64 -7.29 -10.06
N ARG A 86 8.27 -6.93 -11.17
CA ARG A 86 8.22 -7.71 -12.42
C ARG A 86 8.79 -9.11 -12.21
N LEU A 87 9.94 -9.23 -11.52
CA LEU A 87 10.53 -10.52 -11.16
C LEU A 87 9.57 -11.40 -10.35
N LEU A 88 8.87 -10.80 -9.38
CA LEU A 88 7.84 -11.49 -8.60
C LEU A 88 6.71 -12.02 -9.50
N LEU A 89 6.13 -11.15 -10.32
CA LEU A 89 4.95 -11.49 -11.13
C LEU A 89 5.26 -12.52 -12.23
N GLU A 90 6.42 -12.40 -12.89
CA GLU A 90 6.82 -13.31 -13.98
C GLU A 90 7.35 -14.66 -13.50
N SER A 91 8.01 -14.70 -12.35
CA SER A 91 8.71 -15.89 -11.91
C SER A 91 8.31 -16.43 -10.54
N GLY A 92 7.53 -15.67 -9.76
CA GLY A 92 7.23 -16.01 -8.37
C GLY A 92 8.42 -15.84 -7.42
N ARG A 93 9.55 -15.25 -7.87
CA ARG A 93 10.71 -15.03 -7.01
C ARG A 93 10.48 -13.84 -6.10
N VAL A 94 10.96 -13.98 -4.88
CA VAL A 94 10.95 -12.96 -3.84
C VAL A 94 12.39 -12.52 -3.52
N ILE A 95 12.53 -11.37 -2.88
CA ILE A 95 13.83 -10.76 -2.63
C ILE A 95 13.96 -10.29 -1.17
N GLY A 96 15.19 -10.01 -0.75
CA GLY A 96 15.49 -9.29 0.49
C GLY A 96 15.00 -9.97 1.76
N GLU A 97 14.38 -9.22 2.65
CA GLU A 97 13.88 -9.74 3.92
C GLU A 97 12.68 -10.69 3.72
N THR A 98 11.88 -10.47 2.66
CA THR A 98 10.81 -11.39 2.27
C THR A 98 11.37 -12.76 1.95
N GLU A 99 12.39 -12.83 1.10
CA GLU A 99 13.04 -14.09 0.74
C GLU A 99 13.62 -14.80 1.96
N LYS A 100 14.37 -14.08 2.79
CA LYS A 100 15.00 -14.62 4.00
C LYS A 100 13.95 -15.25 4.92
N LEU A 101 12.90 -14.53 5.25
CA LEU A 101 11.89 -15.01 6.18
C LEU A 101 11.11 -16.19 5.60
N LEU A 102 10.68 -16.13 4.34
CA LEU A 102 9.94 -17.24 3.73
C LEU A 102 10.82 -18.50 3.60
N LYS A 103 12.13 -18.38 3.34
CA LYS A 103 13.07 -19.50 3.38
C LYS A 103 13.20 -20.11 4.78
N GLN A 104 13.33 -19.27 5.81
CA GLN A 104 13.42 -19.72 7.21
C GLN A 104 12.20 -20.54 7.65
N HIS A 105 11.03 -20.20 7.15
CA HIS A 105 9.75 -20.89 7.46
C HIS A 105 9.41 -22.01 6.45
N ALA A 106 10.27 -22.34 5.51
CA ALA A 106 10.05 -23.34 4.46
C ALA A 106 8.76 -23.09 3.63
N LEU A 107 8.45 -21.81 3.38
CA LEU A 107 7.26 -21.36 2.66
C LEU A 107 7.47 -21.17 1.16
N LEU A 108 8.67 -21.46 0.64
CA LEU A 108 8.99 -21.39 -0.78
C LEU A 108 9.08 -22.78 -1.40
N LYS A 109 8.67 -22.91 -2.66
CA LYS A 109 8.98 -24.05 -3.53
C LYS A 109 10.27 -23.76 -4.31
N GLY A 110 11.41 -24.25 -3.82
CA GLY A 110 12.72 -23.79 -4.27
C GLY A 110 12.92 -22.32 -3.90
N GLU A 111 13.02 -21.43 -4.90
CA GLU A 111 13.20 -19.99 -4.70
C GLU A 111 11.94 -19.17 -5.02
N ARG A 112 10.78 -19.83 -5.16
CA ARG A 112 9.55 -19.22 -5.66
C ARG A 112 8.41 -19.36 -4.65
N LEU A 113 7.47 -18.43 -4.71
CA LEU A 113 6.20 -18.57 -4.02
C LEU A 113 5.45 -19.84 -4.46
N PRO A 114 4.73 -20.52 -3.57
CA PRO A 114 3.89 -21.65 -3.94
C PRO A 114 2.58 -21.27 -4.64
N TYR A 115 2.33 -19.97 -4.81
CA TYR A 115 1.15 -19.39 -5.46
C TYR A 115 1.56 -18.25 -6.40
N SER A 116 0.68 -17.86 -7.30
CA SER A 116 0.77 -16.65 -8.14
C SER A 116 -0.36 -15.69 -7.80
N LEU A 117 -0.17 -14.40 -8.10
CA LEU A 117 -1.23 -13.42 -7.99
C LEU A 117 -2.07 -13.45 -9.27
N SER A 118 -3.39 -13.63 -9.15
CA SER A 118 -4.30 -13.73 -10.30
C SER A 118 -5.04 -12.42 -10.61
N PHE A 119 -5.00 -11.47 -9.69
CA PHE A 119 -5.63 -10.15 -9.83
C PHE A 119 -4.68 -9.12 -10.47
N PRO A 120 -5.20 -8.00 -11.01
CA PRO A 120 -4.39 -6.92 -11.55
C PRO A 120 -3.45 -6.32 -10.51
N VAL A 121 -2.20 -6.04 -10.91
CA VAL A 121 -1.17 -5.47 -10.04
C VAL A 121 -0.50 -4.27 -10.69
N ALA A 122 -0.38 -3.20 -9.93
CA ALA A 122 0.26 -1.97 -10.33
C ALA A 122 1.32 -1.49 -9.32
N MET A 123 2.22 -0.63 -9.80
CA MET A 123 3.12 0.15 -8.95
C MET A 123 2.52 1.53 -8.68
N ASP A 124 2.53 1.95 -7.43
CA ASP A 124 2.19 3.31 -7.01
C ASP A 124 3.05 4.34 -7.75
N ARG A 125 2.50 5.50 -8.07
CA ARG A 125 3.31 6.57 -8.66
C ARG A 125 4.26 7.13 -7.62
N LEU A 126 5.54 6.98 -7.89
CA LEU A 126 6.62 7.51 -7.08
C LEU A 126 7.03 8.88 -7.64
N ALA A 127 6.53 9.95 -7.04
CA ALA A 127 6.93 11.31 -7.39
C ALA A 127 8.29 11.65 -6.76
N PRO A 128 9.16 12.41 -7.45
CA PRO A 128 10.41 12.86 -6.84
C PRO A 128 10.16 13.69 -5.58
N GLN A 129 11.01 13.52 -4.57
CA GLN A 129 11.00 14.40 -3.40
C GLN A 129 11.55 15.79 -3.78
N THR A 130 10.84 16.84 -3.41
CA THR A 130 11.25 18.24 -3.61
C THR A 130 11.27 18.99 -2.28
N LEU A 131 11.92 20.16 -2.23
CA LEU A 131 11.95 20.98 -1.00
C LEU A 131 10.55 21.43 -0.57
N ASP A 132 9.70 21.80 -1.53
CA ASP A 132 8.33 22.24 -1.22
C ASP A 132 7.49 21.08 -0.67
N ASN A 133 7.62 19.90 -1.25
CA ASN A 133 6.95 18.68 -0.75
C ASN A 133 7.45 18.32 0.64
N LEU A 134 8.75 18.46 0.89
CA LEU A 134 9.40 18.12 2.15
C LEU A 134 8.82 18.94 3.32
N GLU A 135 8.67 20.25 3.17
CA GLU A 135 8.08 21.08 4.24
C GLU A 135 6.60 20.75 4.47
N ALA A 136 5.84 20.53 3.39
CA ALA A 136 4.45 20.11 3.51
C ALA A 136 4.29 18.75 4.20
N GLU A 137 5.18 17.80 3.93
CA GLU A 137 5.20 16.48 4.59
C GLU A 137 5.55 16.60 6.07
N ILE A 138 6.51 17.47 6.43
CA ILE A 138 6.85 17.75 7.83
C ILE A 138 5.66 18.36 8.57
N ASP A 139 4.98 19.32 7.95
CA ASP A 139 3.81 19.98 8.56
C ASP A 139 2.67 18.98 8.77
N ALA A 140 2.38 18.14 7.79
CA ALA A 140 1.38 17.09 7.92
C ALA A 140 1.74 16.10 9.04
N PHE A 141 2.99 15.62 9.07
CA PHE A 141 3.46 14.70 10.11
C PHE A 141 3.35 15.30 11.51
N VAL A 142 3.80 16.55 11.66
CA VAL A 142 3.72 17.27 12.94
C VAL A 142 2.27 17.42 13.40
N GLY A 143 1.37 17.84 12.51
CA GLY A 143 -0.04 18.03 12.83
C GLY A 143 -0.76 16.74 13.21
N GLU A 144 -0.38 15.60 12.64
CA GLU A 144 -1.02 14.31 12.89
C GLU A 144 -0.42 13.52 14.05
N GLN A 145 0.91 13.51 14.15
CA GLN A 145 1.63 12.64 15.06
C GLN A 145 2.11 13.32 16.34
N LEU A 146 2.09 14.64 16.39
CA LEU A 146 2.60 15.41 17.50
C LEU A 146 1.57 16.47 17.94
N PRO A 147 0.43 16.10 18.53
CA PRO A 147 -0.65 17.02 18.87
C PRO A 147 -0.21 18.15 19.83
N ASP A 148 0.81 17.93 20.66
CA ASP A 148 1.39 18.89 21.61
C ASP A 148 2.60 19.66 21.03
N PHE A 149 2.83 19.59 19.72
CA PHE A 149 3.99 20.22 19.11
C PHE A 149 4.05 21.74 19.37
N GLU A 150 2.94 22.44 19.23
CA GLU A 150 2.88 23.88 19.40
C GLU A 150 3.09 24.34 20.88
N THR A 151 2.85 23.45 21.83
CA THR A 151 3.08 23.73 23.27
C THR A 151 4.54 23.56 23.69
N ARG A 152 5.37 22.97 22.84
CA ARG A 152 6.80 22.74 23.12
C ARG A 152 7.63 24.02 22.99
N PRO A 153 8.73 24.15 23.77
CA PRO A 153 9.65 25.28 23.63
C PRO A 153 10.17 25.45 22.18
N PRO A 154 10.40 26.68 21.71
CA PRO A 154 10.84 26.94 20.33
C PRO A 154 12.07 26.12 19.91
N ALA A 155 13.07 25.99 20.77
CA ALA A 155 14.26 25.18 20.50
C ALA A 155 13.95 23.69 20.29
N ALA A 156 13.01 23.14 21.05
CA ALA A 156 12.58 21.75 20.89
C ALA A 156 11.81 21.56 19.55
N ARG A 157 10.92 22.49 19.19
CA ARG A 157 10.22 22.48 17.91
C ARG A 157 11.20 22.52 16.73
N GLN A 158 12.19 23.41 16.79
CA GLN A 158 13.22 23.50 15.76
C GLN A 158 14.04 22.21 15.66
N ALA A 159 14.44 21.59 16.77
CA ALA A 159 15.18 20.34 16.76
C ALA A 159 14.37 19.18 16.17
N ILE A 160 13.07 19.10 16.48
CA ILE A 160 12.16 18.10 15.88
C ILE A 160 12.05 18.30 14.37
N ARG A 161 11.76 19.54 13.91
CA ARG A 161 11.68 19.82 12.48
C ARG A 161 12.99 19.52 11.75
N ALA A 162 14.13 19.83 12.34
CA ALA A 162 15.43 19.52 11.74
C ALA A 162 15.66 18.01 11.57
N ARG A 163 15.26 17.21 12.57
CA ARG A 163 15.32 15.72 12.48
C ARG A 163 14.38 15.18 11.43
N LEU A 164 13.14 15.65 11.39
CA LEU A 164 12.18 15.25 10.36
C LEU A 164 12.66 15.62 8.97
N ARG A 165 13.19 16.83 8.79
CA ARG A 165 13.77 17.28 7.52
C ARG A 165 14.91 16.36 7.09
N ALA A 166 15.84 16.02 7.97
CA ALA A 166 16.93 15.10 7.68
C ALA A 166 16.42 13.70 7.31
N TYR A 167 15.40 13.22 7.98
CA TYR A 167 14.78 11.92 7.70
C TYR A 167 14.08 11.90 6.34
N PHE A 168 13.18 12.86 6.08
CA PHE A 168 12.42 12.90 4.83
C PHE A 168 13.27 13.27 3.61
N ALA A 169 14.32 14.11 3.79
CA ALA A 169 15.23 14.46 2.71
C ALA A 169 16.06 13.28 2.18
N GLN A 170 16.18 12.19 2.94
CA GLN A 170 16.85 10.97 2.49
C GLN A 170 15.96 10.11 1.57
N ARG A 171 14.65 10.39 1.52
CA ARG A 171 13.72 9.68 0.66
C ARG A 171 13.80 10.23 -0.76
N PRO A 172 14.18 9.40 -1.75
CA PRO A 172 14.29 9.89 -3.14
C PRO A 172 12.92 10.16 -3.77
N PHE A 173 11.88 9.49 -3.26
CA PHE A 173 10.54 9.52 -3.83
C PHE A 173 9.46 9.57 -2.75
N ARG A 174 8.28 10.03 -3.17
CA ARG A 174 7.02 10.05 -2.43
C ARG A 174 6.02 9.12 -3.13
N PRO A 175 5.46 8.12 -2.44
CA PRO A 175 4.43 7.26 -3.01
C PRO A 175 3.05 7.94 -2.91
N GLU A 176 2.54 8.40 -4.05
CA GLU A 176 1.37 9.30 -4.07
C GLU A 176 0.07 8.67 -3.57
N THR A 177 -0.20 7.41 -3.89
CA THR A 177 -1.39 6.72 -3.36
C THR A 177 -1.23 6.46 -1.87
N PHE A 178 -0.06 5.97 -1.45
CA PHE A 178 0.24 5.70 -0.05
C PHE A 178 -0.01 6.95 0.82
N GLU A 179 0.50 8.11 0.40
CA GLU A 179 0.30 9.37 1.11
C GLU A 179 -1.15 9.86 1.03
N ARG A 180 -1.79 9.79 -0.15
CA ARG A 180 -3.17 10.21 -0.37
C ARG A 180 -4.16 9.49 0.54
N TYR A 181 -3.91 8.20 0.79
CA TYR A 181 -4.71 7.36 1.67
C TYR A 181 -4.21 7.36 3.12
N ARG A 182 -3.15 8.13 3.43
CA ARG A 182 -2.53 8.24 4.76
C ARG A 182 -2.20 6.87 5.35
N LEU A 183 -1.62 5.99 4.53
CA LEU A 183 -1.26 4.66 4.96
C LEU A 183 -0.08 4.72 5.92
N GLN A 184 -0.07 3.85 6.93
CA GLN A 184 0.94 3.83 7.98
C GLN A 184 2.07 2.83 7.71
N GLY A 185 1.89 1.95 6.73
CA GLY A 185 2.84 0.90 6.40
C GLY A 185 2.22 -0.14 5.46
N THR A 186 2.94 -1.25 5.29
CA THR A 186 2.45 -2.43 4.56
C THR A 186 2.57 -3.69 5.40
N PRO A 187 1.63 -4.66 5.25
CA PRO A 187 0.49 -4.60 4.36
C PRO A 187 -0.58 -3.59 4.80
N SER A 188 -1.29 -3.01 3.83
CA SER A 188 -2.50 -2.24 4.08
C SER A 188 -3.62 -2.67 3.14
N TYR A 189 -4.87 -2.45 3.57
CA TYR A 189 -6.06 -2.79 2.80
C TYR A 189 -6.98 -1.58 2.68
N LEU A 190 -7.46 -1.33 1.47
CA LEU A 190 -8.54 -0.37 1.24
C LEU A 190 -9.76 -1.15 0.77
N LEU A 191 -10.91 -0.95 1.42
CA LEU A 191 -12.17 -1.55 1.05
C LEU A 191 -13.12 -0.46 0.58
N ILE A 192 -13.61 -0.59 -0.66
CA ILE A 192 -14.43 0.41 -1.34
C ILE A 192 -15.72 -0.29 -1.78
N ASP A 193 -16.85 0.32 -1.48
CA ASP A 193 -18.15 -0.26 -1.82
C ASP A 193 -18.56 0.00 -3.28
N ARG A 194 -19.72 -0.55 -3.67
CA ARG A 194 -20.28 -0.44 -5.03
C ARG A 194 -20.58 1.00 -5.48
N ALA A 195 -20.76 1.92 -4.53
CA ALA A 195 -20.94 3.35 -4.81
C ALA A 195 -19.61 4.12 -4.89
N GLY A 196 -18.47 3.44 -4.76
CA GLY A 196 -17.13 4.04 -4.76
C GLY A 196 -16.76 4.72 -3.45
N ILE A 197 -17.45 4.42 -2.34
CA ILE A 197 -17.19 5.00 -1.02
C ILE A 197 -16.14 4.16 -0.29
N LEU A 198 -15.11 4.79 0.24
CA LEU A 198 -14.10 4.13 1.09
C LEU A 198 -14.75 3.70 2.41
N ARG A 199 -14.81 2.39 2.65
CA ARG A 199 -15.43 1.80 3.84
C ARG A 199 -14.40 1.41 4.90
N ALA A 200 -13.22 1.00 4.48
CA ALA A 200 -12.12 0.72 5.41
C ALA A 200 -10.77 1.11 4.80
N SER A 201 -9.85 1.53 5.69
CA SER A 201 -8.42 1.65 5.46
C SER A 201 -7.74 1.04 6.68
N ARG A 202 -7.03 -0.08 6.52
CA ARG A 202 -6.46 -0.85 7.63
C ARG A 202 -5.00 -1.18 7.34
N PHE A 203 -4.15 -1.01 8.36
CA PHE A 203 -2.75 -1.40 8.34
C PHE A 203 -2.54 -2.68 9.18
N GLY A 204 -1.69 -3.57 8.69
CA GLY A 204 -1.35 -4.82 9.37
C GLY A 204 -2.40 -5.92 9.21
N ALA A 205 -2.63 -6.71 10.24
CA ALA A 205 -3.65 -7.75 10.25
C ALA A 205 -5.06 -7.13 10.18
N TYR A 206 -5.93 -7.76 9.39
CA TYR A 206 -7.33 -7.35 9.25
C TYR A 206 -8.22 -8.60 9.34
N ASP A 207 -8.46 -9.03 10.56
CA ASP A 207 -9.17 -10.29 10.83
C ASP A 207 -10.62 -10.26 10.33
N GLU A 208 -11.28 -9.10 10.43
CA GLU A 208 -12.65 -8.87 9.99
C GLU A 208 -12.79 -8.62 8.47
N LEU A 209 -11.69 -8.63 7.71
CA LEU A 209 -11.69 -8.28 6.28
C LEU A 209 -12.78 -8.99 5.47
N GLU A 210 -12.93 -10.29 5.65
CA GLU A 210 -13.90 -11.08 4.90
C GLU A 210 -15.33 -10.76 5.30
N ALA A 211 -15.59 -10.55 6.61
CA ALA A 211 -16.92 -10.18 7.10
C ALA A 211 -17.33 -8.79 6.58
N ASP A 212 -16.42 -7.81 6.65
CA ASP A 212 -16.67 -6.46 6.15
C ASP A 212 -16.87 -6.45 4.63
N LEU A 213 -16.07 -7.23 3.90
CA LEU A 213 -16.17 -7.38 2.45
C LEU A 213 -17.51 -8.01 2.04
N THR A 214 -17.89 -9.13 2.66
CA THR A 214 -19.13 -9.85 2.32
C THR A 214 -20.38 -9.05 2.68
N GLY A 215 -20.30 -8.21 3.70
CA GLY A 215 -21.37 -7.26 4.04
C GLY A 215 -21.60 -6.17 2.99
N LEU A 216 -20.68 -5.99 2.02
CA LEU A 216 -20.81 -5.02 0.93
C LEU A 216 -21.16 -5.67 -0.42
N LEU A 217 -21.01 -6.99 -0.57
CA LEU A 217 -21.37 -7.75 -1.78
C LEU A 217 -22.88 -7.90 -1.93
#